data_db5335882054dbc3b6b1ff1343ada69e
#
_entry.id   db5335882054dbc3b6b1ff1343ada69e
#
_cell.length_a   1.000
_cell.length_b   1.000
_cell.length_c   1.000
_cell.angle_alpha   90.00
_cell.angle_beta   90.00
_cell.angle_gamma   90.00
#
_symmetry.space_group_name_H-M   'P 1'
#
loop_
_entity.id
_entity.type
_entity.pdbx_description
1 polymer ?
#
loop_
_entity_poly.entity_id
_entity_poly.type
_entity_poly.pdbx_seq_one_letter_code
_entity_poly.pdbx_strand_id
1 'polypeptide(L)'
;MQLLNRLQGWLDLTRKVDFLGPLALRLYLVPVFWVAGTNKLGGMDNVINWFGNPEWGLGLPFPALMAWLAVSTEVLGAIALLLGLATRWFCIPLIIQMIVAATKVHWHNGWQAVADPMSPFASADIEGAVQRLDQAKDLLREHGNYDWLTETGNFIISNNGIEWAVTYLLMLLALFFTGAGKLSLDHVVAKYLQKH
;
A
#
# COMPACT_ATOMS: atom_id res chain seq x y z
N MET A 1 -34.88 22.44 -9.98
CA MET A 1 -34.44 21.63 -11.14
C MET A 1 -33.36 22.32 -11.96
N GLN A 2 -33.54 23.58 -12.42
CA GLN A 2 -32.52 24.27 -13.26
C GLN A 2 -31.17 24.48 -12.56
N LEU A 3 -31.15 24.82 -11.24
CA LEU A 3 -29.91 24.97 -10.48
C LEU A 3 -29.14 23.65 -10.37
N LEU A 4 -29.84 22.56 -10.07
CA LEU A 4 -29.24 21.21 -10.00
C LEU A 4 -28.64 20.78 -11.34
N ASN A 5 -29.33 21.07 -12.45
CA ASN A 5 -28.81 20.76 -13.79
C ASN A 5 -27.57 21.59 -14.13
N ARG A 6 -27.49 22.84 -13.70
CA ARG A 6 -26.28 23.67 -13.88
C ARG A 6 -25.11 23.15 -13.03
N LEU A 7 -25.35 22.81 -11.78
CA LEU A 7 -24.33 22.23 -10.89
C LEU A 7 -23.82 20.89 -11.45
N GLN A 8 -24.74 20.03 -11.92
CA GLN A 8 -24.38 18.77 -12.58
C GLN A 8 -23.54 19.01 -13.85
N GLY A 9 -23.92 20.00 -14.67
CA GLY A 9 -23.14 20.35 -15.86
C GLY A 9 -21.72 20.81 -15.54
N TRP A 10 -21.50 21.50 -14.41
CA TRP A 10 -20.15 21.88 -13.97
C TRP A 10 -19.36 20.63 -13.48
N LEU A 11 -20.00 19.72 -12.77
CA LEU A 11 -19.37 18.45 -12.38
C LEU A 11 -18.99 17.61 -13.61
N ASP A 12 -19.83 17.60 -14.65
CA ASP A 12 -19.53 16.85 -15.88
C ASP A 12 -18.31 17.42 -16.65
N LEU A 13 -17.99 18.71 -16.46
CA LEU A 13 -16.76 19.30 -17.01
C LEU A 13 -15.50 18.66 -16.41
N THR A 14 -15.55 18.17 -15.16
CA THR A 14 -14.40 17.50 -14.52
C THR A 14 -14.03 16.18 -15.19
N ARG A 15 -14.96 15.56 -15.93
CA ARG A 15 -14.70 14.35 -16.71
C ARG A 15 -13.68 14.56 -17.84
N LYS A 16 -13.41 15.81 -18.22
CA LYS A 16 -12.34 16.12 -19.19
C LYS A 16 -10.95 15.79 -18.63
N VAL A 17 -10.81 15.79 -17.32
CA VAL A 17 -9.57 15.48 -16.59
C VAL A 17 -9.63 14.15 -15.84
N ASP A 18 -10.53 13.24 -16.22
CA ASP A 18 -10.73 11.91 -15.63
C ASP A 18 -9.45 11.05 -15.55
N PHE A 19 -8.50 11.33 -16.45
CA PHE A 19 -7.21 10.65 -16.49
C PHE A 19 -6.34 10.92 -15.26
N LEU A 20 -6.59 12.01 -14.52
CA LEU A 20 -5.84 12.34 -13.31
C LEU A 20 -6.04 11.30 -12.20
N GLY A 21 -7.21 10.68 -12.10
CA GLY A 21 -7.48 9.65 -11.10
C GLY A 21 -6.55 8.44 -11.23
N PRO A 22 -6.57 7.71 -12.36
CA PRO A 22 -5.65 6.59 -12.58
C PRO A 22 -4.17 7.00 -12.53
N LEU A 23 -3.81 8.20 -13.01
CA LEU A 23 -2.45 8.70 -12.93
C LEU A 23 -2.01 8.87 -11.47
N ALA A 24 -2.81 9.53 -10.64
CA ALA A 24 -2.50 9.76 -9.23
C ALA A 24 -2.36 8.44 -8.45
N LEU A 25 -3.27 7.48 -8.67
CA LEU A 25 -3.20 6.16 -8.06
C LEU A 25 -1.90 5.43 -8.43
N ARG A 26 -1.52 5.45 -9.72
CA ARG A 26 -0.26 4.84 -10.18
C ARG A 26 0.95 5.49 -9.51
N LEU A 27 1.03 6.83 -9.57
CA LEU A 27 2.15 7.58 -9.01
C LEU A 27 2.28 7.40 -7.49
N TYR A 28 1.17 7.25 -6.78
CA TYR A 28 1.19 6.94 -5.34
C TYR A 28 1.72 5.53 -5.07
N LEU A 29 1.29 4.53 -5.84
CA LEU A 29 1.67 3.13 -5.63
C LEU A 29 3.12 2.84 -6.05
N VAL A 30 3.70 3.63 -6.97
CA VAL A 30 5.09 3.44 -7.44
C VAL A 30 6.09 3.42 -6.29
N PRO A 31 6.23 4.46 -5.45
CA PRO A 31 7.18 4.43 -4.34
C PRO A 31 6.87 3.33 -3.33
N VAL A 32 5.59 2.98 -3.10
CA VAL A 32 5.20 1.92 -2.18
C VAL A 32 5.82 0.58 -2.61
N PHE A 33 5.58 0.16 -3.85
CA PHE A 33 6.08 -1.13 -4.34
C PHE A 33 7.57 -1.10 -4.67
N TRP A 34 8.08 0.03 -5.15
CA TRP A 34 9.52 0.18 -5.41
C TRP A 34 10.35 0.00 -4.14
N VAL A 35 10.01 0.72 -3.08
CA VAL A 35 10.73 0.64 -1.80
C VAL A 35 10.55 -0.74 -1.16
N ALA A 36 9.34 -1.30 -1.19
CA ALA A 36 9.09 -2.63 -0.66
C ALA A 36 9.91 -3.71 -1.38
N GLY A 37 9.94 -3.68 -2.72
CA GLY A 37 10.67 -4.64 -3.54
C GLY A 37 12.19 -4.49 -3.42
N THR A 38 12.73 -3.27 -3.50
CA THR A 38 14.17 -3.02 -3.41
C THR A 38 14.74 -3.31 -2.03
N ASN A 39 14.00 -3.01 -0.95
CA ASN A 39 14.42 -3.38 0.41
C ASN A 39 14.51 -4.91 0.57
N LYS A 40 13.56 -5.66 0.01
CA LYS A 40 13.59 -7.12 0.02
C LYS A 40 14.76 -7.68 -0.81
N LEU A 41 15.08 -7.06 -1.96
CA LEU A 41 16.25 -7.43 -2.77
C LEU A 41 17.55 -7.29 -1.98
N GLY A 42 17.69 -6.25 -1.16
CA GLY A 42 18.87 -6.03 -0.33
C GLY A 42 19.08 -7.06 0.78
N GLY A 43 18.05 -7.86 1.11
CA GLY A 43 18.12 -8.89 2.15
C GLY A 43 17.42 -10.19 1.76
N MET A 44 17.62 -10.66 0.54
CA MET A 44 16.85 -11.75 -0.06
C MET A 44 16.90 -13.06 0.73
N ASP A 45 18.05 -13.40 1.33
CA ASP A 45 18.17 -14.59 2.17
C ASP A 45 17.25 -14.53 3.40
N ASN A 46 17.13 -13.37 4.03
CA ASN A 46 16.22 -13.16 5.15
C ASN A 46 14.75 -13.27 4.70
N VAL A 47 14.44 -12.75 3.51
CA VAL A 47 13.08 -12.86 2.93
C VAL A 47 12.73 -14.31 2.66
N ILE A 48 13.64 -15.09 2.05
CA ILE A 48 13.43 -16.52 1.78
C ILE A 48 13.23 -17.29 3.09
N ASN A 49 14.04 -17.02 4.09
CA ASN A 49 13.92 -17.65 5.41
C ASN A 49 12.58 -17.31 6.07
N TRP A 50 12.15 -16.05 6.00
CA TRP A 50 10.86 -15.62 6.55
C TRP A 50 9.68 -16.24 5.80
N PHE A 51 9.76 -16.34 4.47
CA PHE A 51 8.72 -16.99 3.67
C PHE A 51 8.56 -18.47 3.99
N GLY A 52 9.65 -19.16 4.32
CA GLY A 52 9.66 -20.60 4.57
C GLY A 52 9.41 -21.01 6.03
N ASN A 53 9.63 -20.11 6.99
CA ASN A 53 9.53 -20.48 8.40
C ASN A 53 8.06 -20.55 8.86
N PRO A 54 7.59 -21.69 9.41
CA PRO A 54 6.21 -21.85 9.85
C PRO A 54 5.93 -21.26 11.25
N GLU A 55 6.97 -20.99 12.07
CA GLU A 55 6.81 -20.53 13.45
C GLU A 55 6.72 -19.00 13.54
N TRP A 56 7.61 -18.30 12.82
CA TRP A 56 7.69 -16.83 12.87
C TRP A 56 7.59 -16.16 11.51
N GLY A 57 7.34 -16.90 10.45
CA GLY A 57 7.20 -16.43 9.08
C GLY A 57 5.88 -16.86 8.43
N LEU A 58 5.89 -17.03 7.12
CA LEU A 58 4.69 -17.36 6.34
C LEU A 58 4.45 -18.87 6.20
N GLY A 59 5.47 -19.73 6.42
CA GLY A 59 5.37 -21.17 6.25
C GLY A 59 4.98 -21.61 4.83
N LEU A 60 5.40 -20.85 3.79
CA LEU A 60 5.01 -21.12 2.41
C LEU A 60 5.84 -22.27 1.82
N PRO A 61 5.25 -23.11 0.95
CA PRO A 61 6.00 -24.07 0.16
C PRO A 61 6.89 -23.34 -0.86
N PHE A 62 8.04 -23.92 -1.20
CA PHE A 62 9.00 -23.35 -2.17
C PHE A 62 9.38 -21.89 -1.85
N PRO A 63 9.88 -21.57 -0.63
CA PRO A 63 10.03 -20.20 -0.15
C PRO A 63 10.90 -19.33 -1.04
N ALA A 64 11.97 -19.87 -1.62
CA ALA A 64 12.81 -19.13 -2.56
C ALA A 64 12.03 -18.69 -3.79
N LEU A 65 11.25 -19.58 -4.40
CA LEU A 65 10.41 -19.24 -5.55
C LEU A 65 9.37 -18.17 -5.19
N MET A 66 8.67 -18.35 -4.08
CA MET A 66 7.65 -17.40 -3.63
C MET A 66 8.23 -16.02 -3.32
N ALA A 67 9.40 -15.97 -2.67
CA ALA A 67 10.10 -14.73 -2.38
C ALA A 67 10.53 -14.00 -3.67
N TRP A 68 11.12 -14.71 -4.63
CA TRP A 68 11.48 -14.13 -5.92
C TRP A 68 10.27 -13.65 -6.72
N LEU A 69 9.17 -14.40 -6.73
CA LEU A 69 7.93 -13.96 -7.36
C LEU A 69 7.38 -12.68 -6.71
N ALA A 70 7.37 -12.61 -5.39
CA ALA A 70 6.89 -11.44 -4.67
C ALA A 70 7.73 -10.21 -4.97
N VAL A 71 9.05 -10.31 -4.84
CA VAL A 71 9.98 -9.21 -5.10
C VAL A 71 9.94 -8.76 -6.57
N SER A 72 9.93 -9.70 -7.50
CA SER A 72 9.81 -9.38 -8.93
C SER A 72 8.49 -8.67 -9.24
N THR A 73 7.39 -9.11 -8.62
CA THR A 73 6.08 -8.47 -8.76
C THR A 73 6.11 -7.03 -8.27
N GLU A 74 6.72 -6.76 -7.11
CA GLU A 74 6.83 -5.40 -6.57
C GLU A 74 7.68 -4.50 -7.46
N VAL A 75 8.89 -4.93 -7.83
CA VAL A 75 9.81 -4.10 -8.62
C VAL A 75 9.29 -3.87 -10.05
N LEU A 76 8.91 -4.93 -10.75
CA LEU A 76 8.39 -4.83 -12.12
C LEU A 76 7.02 -4.14 -12.13
N GLY A 77 6.19 -4.41 -11.12
CA GLY A 77 4.91 -3.74 -10.92
C GLY A 77 5.06 -2.24 -10.72
N ALA A 78 6.02 -1.79 -9.92
CA ALA A 78 6.31 -0.36 -9.75
C ALA A 78 6.71 0.30 -11.08
N ILE A 79 7.59 -0.35 -11.86
CA ILE A 79 8.00 0.15 -13.19
C ILE A 79 6.81 0.18 -14.15
N ALA A 80 6.00 -0.87 -14.17
CA ALA A 80 4.82 -0.95 -15.02
C ALA A 80 3.79 0.12 -14.66
N LEU A 81 3.54 0.37 -13.36
CA LEU A 81 2.68 1.43 -12.87
C LEU A 81 3.21 2.82 -13.23
N LEU A 82 4.52 3.06 -13.11
CA LEU A 82 5.14 4.34 -13.48
C LEU A 82 4.89 4.66 -14.96
N LEU A 83 5.16 3.70 -15.82
CA LEU A 83 5.02 3.85 -17.28
C LEU A 83 3.54 3.78 -17.72
N GLY A 84 2.66 3.20 -16.91
CA GLY A 84 1.32 2.84 -17.32
C GLY A 84 1.31 1.80 -18.43
N LEU A 85 2.19 0.79 -18.32
CA LEU A 85 2.35 -0.28 -19.30
C LEU A 85 1.82 -1.60 -18.72
N ALA A 86 0.94 -2.26 -19.46
CA ALA A 86 0.29 -3.51 -19.04
C ALA A 86 -0.30 -3.40 -17.62
N THR A 87 -0.80 -2.23 -17.26
CA THR A 87 -1.22 -1.87 -15.90
C THR A 87 -2.19 -2.86 -15.30
N ARG A 88 -3.23 -3.25 -16.04
CA ARG A 88 -4.22 -4.21 -15.56
C ARG A 88 -3.64 -5.60 -15.30
N TRP A 89 -2.65 -6.02 -16.09
CA TRP A 89 -1.97 -7.30 -15.91
C TRP A 89 -1.10 -7.30 -14.66
N PHE A 90 -0.34 -6.23 -14.42
CA PHE A 90 0.47 -6.10 -13.22
C PHE A 90 -0.35 -5.88 -11.94
N CYS A 91 -1.56 -5.31 -12.05
CA CYS A 91 -2.47 -5.25 -10.91
C CYS A 91 -2.85 -6.64 -10.37
N ILE A 92 -2.95 -7.68 -11.20
CA ILE A 92 -3.35 -9.02 -10.74
C ILE A 92 -2.38 -9.59 -9.69
N PRO A 93 -1.07 -9.77 -9.98
CA PRO A 93 -0.16 -10.30 -8.98
C PRO A 93 0.04 -9.36 -7.79
N LEU A 94 -0.02 -8.03 -7.97
CA LEU A 94 0.03 -7.07 -6.87
C LEU A 94 -1.20 -7.18 -5.95
N ILE A 95 -2.40 -7.37 -6.49
CA ILE A 95 -3.64 -7.63 -5.74
C ILE A 95 -3.49 -8.92 -4.91
N ILE A 96 -3.02 -10.01 -5.53
CA ILE A 96 -2.79 -11.28 -4.82
C ILE A 96 -1.82 -11.06 -3.65
N GLN A 97 -0.75 -10.31 -3.87
CA GLN A 97 0.24 -10.00 -2.84
C GLN A 97 -0.36 -9.18 -1.70
N MET A 98 -1.22 -8.20 -1.99
CA MET A 98 -1.91 -7.42 -0.95
C MET A 98 -2.92 -8.26 -0.16
N ILE A 99 -3.59 -9.22 -0.80
CA ILE A 99 -4.47 -10.17 -0.11
C ILE A 99 -3.63 -11.05 0.84
N VAL A 100 -2.50 -11.57 0.38
CA VAL A 100 -1.59 -12.38 1.23
C VAL A 100 -1.05 -11.52 2.38
N ALA A 101 -0.62 -10.29 2.13
CA ALA A 101 -0.17 -9.37 3.17
C ALA A 101 -1.27 -9.12 4.21
N ALA A 102 -2.49 -8.80 3.79
CA ALA A 102 -3.59 -8.56 4.70
C ALA A 102 -3.96 -9.80 5.52
N THR A 103 -4.04 -10.99 4.88
CA THR A 103 -4.60 -12.18 5.53
C THR A 103 -3.56 -13.03 6.27
N LYS A 104 -2.32 -13.08 5.80
CA LYS A 104 -1.27 -13.92 6.39
C LYS A 104 -0.30 -13.15 7.28
N VAL A 105 0.00 -11.89 6.91
CA VAL A 105 1.02 -11.11 7.64
C VAL A 105 0.38 -10.24 8.73
N HIS A 106 -0.68 -9.51 8.40
CA HIS A 106 -1.18 -8.43 9.25
C HIS A 106 -2.50 -8.73 9.96
N TRP A 107 -3.20 -9.82 9.61
CA TRP A 107 -4.55 -10.11 10.11
C TRP A 107 -4.66 -10.14 11.63
N HIS A 108 -3.69 -10.77 12.28
CA HIS A 108 -3.68 -10.92 13.75
C HIS A 108 -3.48 -9.59 14.49
N ASN A 109 -2.99 -8.55 13.81
CA ASN A 109 -2.81 -7.21 14.38
C ASN A 109 -4.10 -6.36 14.29
N GLY A 110 -5.19 -6.89 13.71
CA GLY A 110 -6.43 -6.15 13.51
C GLY A 110 -6.36 -5.14 12.38
N TRP A 111 -7.20 -4.09 12.46
CA TRP A 111 -7.36 -3.13 11.37
C TRP A 111 -6.24 -2.09 11.30
N GLN A 112 -5.95 -1.43 12.41
CA GLN A 112 -5.16 -0.22 12.45
C GLN A 112 -3.70 -0.41 12.05
N ALA A 113 -3.16 0.51 11.23
CA ALA A 113 -1.73 0.60 10.96
C ALA A 113 -0.97 1.22 12.14
N VAL A 114 -1.53 2.25 12.75
CA VAL A 114 -1.02 2.95 13.94
C VAL A 114 -2.01 2.76 15.07
N ALA A 115 -1.53 2.46 16.28
CA ALA A 115 -2.38 2.29 17.44
C ALA A 115 -3.04 3.63 17.85
N ASP A 116 -4.36 3.70 17.71
CA ASP A 116 -5.18 4.85 18.12
C ASP A 116 -6.41 4.36 18.90
N PRO A 117 -6.47 4.65 20.21
CA PRO A 117 -7.59 4.23 21.05
C PRO A 117 -8.92 4.93 20.72
N MET A 118 -8.87 6.07 20.02
CA MET A 118 -10.07 6.83 19.62
C MET A 118 -10.68 6.32 18.32
N SER A 119 -10.01 5.41 17.62
CA SER A 119 -10.53 4.85 16.38
C SER A 119 -11.69 3.88 16.65
N PRO A 120 -12.76 3.89 15.82
CA PRO A 120 -13.83 2.91 15.92
C PRO A 120 -13.39 1.49 15.56
N PHE A 121 -12.21 1.33 14.97
CA PHE A 121 -11.60 0.06 14.58
C PHE A 121 -10.39 -0.29 15.44
N ALA A 122 -10.36 0.19 16.70
CA ALA A 122 -9.27 -0.10 17.62
C ALA A 122 -9.09 -1.62 17.82
N SER A 123 -7.83 -2.05 17.88
CA SER A 123 -7.49 -3.44 18.15
C SER A 123 -7.80 -3.83 19.59
N ALA A 124 -8.00 -5.10 19.86
CA ALA A 124 -8.37 -5.58 21.20
C ALA A 124 -7.34 -5.23 22.30
N ASP A 125 -6.03 -5.15 21.95
CA ASP A 125 -4.95 -4.79 22.90
C ASP A 125 -4.52 -3.32 22.79
N ILE A 126 -5.41 -2.44 22.38
CA ILE A 126 -5.09 -1.02 22.20
C ILE A 126 -4.69 -0.33 23.51
N GLU A 127 -5.33 -0.69 24.61
CA GLU A 127 -5.02 -0.13 25.94
C GLU A 127 -3.60 -0.48 26.38
N GLY A 128 -3.18 -1.73 26.18
CA GLY A 128 -1.82 -2.16 26.43
C GLY A 128 -0.79 -1.46 25.55
N ALA A 129 -1.14 -1.14 24.30
CA ALA A 129 -0.28 -0.35 23.41
C ALA A 129 -0.11 1.09 23.94
N VAL A 130 -1.18 1.72 24.39
CA VAL A 130 -1.13 3.07 24.99
C VAL A 130 -0.29 3.09 26.26
N GLN A 131 -0.51 2.13 27.17
CA GLN A 131 0.28 2.04 28.40
C GLN A 131 1.77 1.88 28.13
N ARG A 132 2.16 1.02 27.17
CA ARG A 132 3.57 0.84 26.77
C ARG A 132 4.15 2.12 26.17
N LEU A 133 3.38 2.87 25.40
CA LEU A 133 3.80 4.15 24.83
C LEU A 133 4.03 5.20 25.92
N ASP A 134 3.12 5.30 26.90
CA ASP A 134 3.24 6.26 27.98
C ASP A 134 4.45 5.93 28.86
N GLN A 135 4.69 4.68 29.22
CA GLN A 135 5.89 4.25 29.92
C GLN A 135 7.18 4.59 29.15
N ALA A 136 7.19 4.39 27.84
CA ALA A 136 8.34 4.76 26.99
C ALA A 136 8.57 6.28 26.98
N LYS A 137 7.51 7.07 26.90
CA LYS A 137 7.58 8.53 26.97
C LYS A 137 8.11 9.02 28.34
N ASP A 138 7.67 8.41 29.43
CA ASP A 138 8.10 8.77 30.78
C ASP A 138 9.60 8.47 30.96
N LEU A 139 10.07 7.31 30.51
CA LEU A 139 11.51 6.99 30.49
C LEU A 139 12.32 8.02 29.68
N LEU A 140 11.81 8.45 28.53
CA LEU A 140 12.47 9.45 27.69
C LEU A 140 12.45 10.86 28.33
N ARG A 141 11.40 11.21 29.10
CA ARG A 141 11.35 12.47 29.84
C ARG A 141 12.35 12.49 30.99
N GLU A 142 12.53 11.35 31.66
CA GLU A 142 13.43 11.23 32.81
C GLU A 142 14.90 11.13 32.41
N HIS A 143 15.19 10.36 31.34
CA HIS A 143 16.57 9.98 30.98
C HIS A 143 17.02 10.48 29.61
N GLY A 144 16.17 11.21 28.86
CA GLY A 144 16.46 11.71 27.53
C GLY A 144 16.11 13.19 27.35
N ASN A 145 16.31 13.69 26.12
CA ASN A 145 15.84 15.00 25.72
C ASN A 145 14.53 14.85 24.93
N TYR A 146 13.43 14.70 25.67
CA TYR A 146 12.11 14.43 25.09
C TYR A 146 11.65 15.51 24.12
N ASP A 147 11.88 16.79 24.44
CA ASP A 147 11.44 17.92 23.62
C ASP A 147 12.15 17.91 22.25
N TRP A 148 13.46 17.66 22.25
CA TRP A 148 14.22 17.52 21.02
C TRP A 148 13.79 16.29 20.20
N LEU A 149 13.55 15.16 20.86
CA LEU A 149 13.09 13.93 20.20
C LEU A 149 11.71 14.06 19.57
N THR A 150 10.86 14.98 20.05
CA THR A 150 9.49 15.20 19.59
C THR A 150 9.31 16.52 18.84
N GLU A 151 10.39 17.23 18.52
CA GLU A 151 10.36 18.53 17.83
C GLU A 151 9.60 18.47 16.50
N THR A 152 9.72 17.40 15.75
CA THR A 152 9.08 17.22 14.44
C THR A 152 7.88 16.27 14.45
N GLY A 153 7.50 15.72 15.62
CA GLY A 153 6.36 14.80 15.74
C GLY A 153 6.36 13.99 17.03
N ASN A 154 5.26 13.30 17.29
CA ASN A 154 5.10 12.49 18.49
C ASN A 154 5.54 11.04 18.28
N PHE A 155 5.94 10.38 19.37
CA PHE A 155 6.09 8.93 19.37
C PHE A 155 4.74 8.24 19.23
N ILE A 156 4.70 7.24 18.38
CA ILE A 156 3.52 6.40 18.13
C ILE A 156 3.92 4.92 18.21
N ILE A 157 2.96 4.06 18.48
CA ILE A 157 3.16 2.62 18.34
C ILE A 157 2.58 2.17 17.00
N SER A 158 3.40 1.51 16.17
CA SER A 158 2.93 0.83 14.98
C SER A 158 2.16 -0.41 15.41
N ASN A 159 0.86 -0.45 15.10
CA ASN A 159 0.03 -1.63 15.29
C ASN A 159 0.22 -2.65 14.16
N ASN A 160 0.69 -2.17 13.00
CA ASN A 160 1.00 -2.98 11.82
C ASN A 160 -0.19 -3.85 11.35
N GLY A 161 -1.42 -3.34 11.47
CA GLY A 161 -2.64 -3.99 11.03
C GLY A 161 -2.83 -3.99 9.51
N ILE A 162 -4.00 -4.46 9.07
CA ILE A 162 -4.29 -4.67 7.64
C ILE A 162 -4.56 -3.38 6.84
N GLU A 163 -4.71 -2.25 7.49
CA GLU A 163 -5.18 -0.98 6.91
C GLU A 163 -4.41 -0.59 5.64
N TRP A 164 -3.06 -0.61 5.69
CA TRP A 164 -2.26 -0.27 4.51
C TRP A 164 -2.39 -1.29 3.39
N ALA A 165 -2.40 -2.57 3.71
CA ALA A 165 -2.55 -3.63 2.71
C ALA A 165 -3.91 -3.53 2.00
N VAL A 166 -4.99 -3.25 2.75
CA VAL A 166 -6.34 -3.04 2.21
C VAL A 166 -6.42 -1.75 1.39
N THR A 167 -5.80 -0.67 1.86
CA THR A 167 -5.74 0.59 1.11
C THR A 167 -5.10 0.39 -0.27
N TYR A 168 -3.94 -0.25 -0.33
CA TYR A 168 -3.26 -0.53 -1.61
C TYR A 168 -4.04 -1.52 -2.47
N LEU A 169 -4.68 -2.51 -1.86
CA LEU A 169 -5.58 -3.43 -2.55
C LEU A 169 -6.72 -2.69 -3.27
N LEU A 170 -7.40 -1.76 -2.58
CA LEU A 170 -8.50 -0.99 -3.16
C LEU A 170 -8.02 -0.07 -4.29
N MET A 171 -6.85 0.55 -4.14
CA MET A 171 -6.23 1.37 -5.19
C MET A 171 -5.89 0.52 -6.43
N LEU A 172 -5.34 -0.67 -6.24
CA LEU A 172 -5.04 -1.62 -7.32
C LEU A 172 -6.32 -2.13 -8.00
N LEU A 173 -7.38 -2.41 -7.24
CA LEU A 173 -8.69 -2.78 -7.81
C LEU A 173 -9.26 -1.64 -8.66
N ALA A 174 -9.18 -0.39 -8.18
CA ALA A 174 -9.59 0.76 -8.97
C ALA A 174 -8.83 0.82 -10.31
N LEU A 175 -7.49 0.66 -10.29
CA LEU A 175 -6.66 0.62 -11.50
C LEU A 175 -6.96 -0.59 -12.39
N PHE A 176 -7.24 -1.75 -11.80
CA PHE A 176 -7.60 -2.95 -12.55
C PHE A 176 -8.86 -2.74 -13.40
N PHE A 177 -9.87 -2.08 -12.83
CA PHE A 177 -11.14 -1.83 -13.55
C PHE A 177 -11.07 -0.62 -14.48
N THR A 178 -10.41 0.48 -14.05
CA THR A 178 -10.35 1.73 -14.84
C THR A 178 -9.21 1.74 -15.86
N GLY A 179 -8.18 0.90 -15.67
CA GLY A 179 -6.98 0.89 -16.48
C GLY A 179 -6.01 2.02 -16.13
N ALA A 180 -4.98 2.18 -16.96
CA ALA A 180 -3.88 3.12 -16.76
C ALA A 180 -4.24 4.61 -16.99
N GLY A 181 -5.38 4.88 -17.63
CA GLY A 181 -5.79 6.24 -18.03
C GLY A 181 -5.09 6.75 -19.30
N LYS A 182 -5.45 7.96 -19.71
CA LYS A 182 -5.00 8.56 -20.98
C LYS A 182 -3.50 8.89 -21.02
N LEU A 183 -2.90 9.19 -19.87
CA LEU A 183 -1.45 9.45 -19.74
C LEU A 183 -0.71 8.15 -19.39
N SER A 184 -0.62 7.23 -20.36
CA SER A 184 -0.03 5.90 -20.17
C SER A 184 0.45 5.30 -21.49
N LEU A 185 1.42 4.39 -21.42
CA LEU A 185 1.84 3.61 -22.59
C LEU A 185 0.71 2.69 -23.08
N ASP A 186 -0.11 2.14 -22.20
CA ASP A 186 -1.29 1.35 -22.57
C ASP A 186 -2.21 2.12 -23.53
N HIS A 187 -2.42 3.42 -23.29
CA HIS A 187 -3.23 4.26 -24.15
C HIS A 187 -2.59 4.50 -25.53
N VAL A 188 -1.27 4.70 -25.57
CA VAL A 188 -0.53 4.87 -26.83
C VAL A 188 -0.60 3.60 -27.65
N VAL A 189 -0.35 2.44 -27.03
CA VAL A 189 -0.44 1.13 -27.70
C VAL A 189 -1.85 0.86 -28.22
N ALA A 190 -2.88 1.12 -27.40
CA ALA A 190 -4.27 0.91 -27.81
C ALA A 190 -4.65 1.78 -29.04
N LYS A 191 -4.20 3.04 -29.07
CA LYS A 191 -4.41 3.92 -30.24
C LYS A 191 -3.69 3.43 -31.49
N TYR A 192 -2.49 2.89 -31.32
CA TYR A 192 -1.73 2.35 -32.46
C TYR A 192 -2.42 1.12 -33.06
N LEU A 193 -2.87 0.20 -32.21
CA LEU A 193 -3.55 -1.04 -32.64
C LEU A 193 -4.94 -0.76 -33.28
N GLN A 194 -5.60 0.33 -32.95
CA GLN A 194 -6.88 0.70 -33.56
C GLN A 194 -6.74 1.34 -34.96
N LYS A 195 -5.52 1.74 -35.34
CA LYS A 195 -5.24 2.37 -36.64
C LYS A 195 -4.79 1.38 -37.72
N HIS A 196 -4.46 0.17 -37.32
CA HIS A 196 -4.03 -0.95 -38.15
C HIS A 196 -4.92 -2.17 -37.96
#